data_516c562e362a92b5ef6f0ea04d66d89e
#
_entry.id   516c562e362a92b5ef6f0ea04d66d89e
#
_cell.length_a   1.000
_cell.length_b   1.000
_cell.length_c   1.000
_cell.angle_alpha   90.00
_cell.angle_beta   90.00
_cell.angle_gamma   90.00
#
_symmetry.space_group_name_H-M   'P 1'
#
loop_
_entity.id
_entity.type
_entity.pdbx_description
1 polymer ?
#
loop_
_entity_poly.entity_id
_entity_poly.type
_entity_poly.pdbx_seq_one_letter_code
_entity_poly.pdbx_strand_id
1 'polypeptide(L)'
;MTKKELRAAMRRRNLGMDAAERAEASRRIFGRAGRLEAFGAARTVGVFCSLPDEPDTAETLARWSAVKRIVVPRVEGDVMRFCEYDPQTLRPGAFGIAEPGPEAQTCDPSEIDLVIVPGTAF
;
A
#
# COMPACT_ATOMS: atom_id res chain seq x y z
N MET A 1 -3.07 2.73 28.42
CA MET A 1 -3.54 3.21 27.10
C MET A 1 -4.15 2.06 26.32
N THR A 2 -5.35 2.27 25.79
CA THR A 2 -6.03 1.26 24.99
C THR A 2 -5.50 1.27 23.55
N LYS A 3 -5.80 0.20 22.80
CA LYS A 3 -5.45 0.14 21.36
C LYS A 3 -6.07 1.32 20.60
N LYS A 4 -7.33 1.66 20.93
CA LYS A 4 -8.03 2.77 20.28
C LYS A 4 -7.34 4.10 20.55
N GLU A 5 -6.94 4.35 21.79
CA GLU A 5 -6.23 5.57 22.18
C GLU A 5 -4.87 5.65 21.51
N LEU A 6 -4.14 4.54 21.46
CA LEU A 6 -2.84 4.48 20.81
C LEU A 6 -2.96 4.76 19.30
N ARG A 7 -3.94 4.15 18.64
CA ARG A 7 -4.18 4.38 17.21
C ARG A 7 -4.51 5.84 16.93
N ALA A 8 -5.35 6.45 17.76
CA ALA A 8 -5.71 7.87 17.63
C ALA A 8 -4.50 8.78 17.82
N ALA A 9 -3.65 8.48 18.81
CA ALA A 9 -2.44 9.25 19.07
C ALA A 9 -1.45 9.15 17.89
N MET A 10 -1.23 7.95 17.37
CA MET A 10 -0.33 7.73 16.23
C MET A 10 -0.86 8.38 14.96
N ARG A 11 -2.17 8.32 14.73
CA ARG A 11 -2.80 8.99 13.60
C ARG A 11 -2.57 10.50 13.65
N ARG A 12 -2.79 11.13 14.81
CA ARG A 12 -2.52 12.57 14.98
C ARG A 12 -1.06 12.90 14.71
N ARG A 13 -0.14 12.10 15.22
CA ARG A 13 1.28 12.29 15.00
C ARG A 13 1.63 12.17 13.52
N ASN A 14 1.10 11.14 12.84
CA ASN A 14 1.40 10.90 11.43
C ASN A 14 0.81 11.99 10.53
N LEU A 15 -0.40 12.44 10.83
CA LEU A 15 -1.02 13.53 10.07
C LEU A 15 -0.32 14.88 10.30
N GLY A 16 0.40 15.02 11.42
CA GLY A 16 1.21 16.21 11.71
C GLY A 16 2.52 16.28 10.95
N MET A 17 2.93 15.21 10.29
CA MET A 17 4.13 15.21 9.44
C MET A 17 3.89 16.03 8.19
N ASP A 18 4.88 16.83 7.77
CA ASP A 18 4.78 17.49 6.48
C ASP A 18 5.05 16.49 5.33
N ALA A 19 4.76 16.92 4.10
CA ALA A 19 4.88 16.05 2.94
C ALA A 19 6.30 15.54 2.72
N ALA A 20 7.30 16.38 2.97
CA ALA A 20 8.72 16.01 2.81
C ALA A 20 9.15 14.98 3.86
N GLU A 21 8.73 15.16 5.12
CA GLU A 21 9.02 14.21 6.19
C GLU A 21 8.37 12.85 5.92
N ARG A 22 7.12 12.86 5.48
CA ARG A 22 6.38 11.65 5.14
C ARG A 22 7.03 10.90 3.98
N ALA A 23 7.43 11.63 2.94
CA ALA A 23 8.09 11.04 1.78
C ALA A 23 9.42 10.40 2.16
N GLU A 24 10.22 11.07 2.99
CA GLU A 24 11.52 10.56 3.44
C GLU A 24 11.35 9.32 4.31
N ALA A 25 10.43 9.35 5.27
CA ALA A 25 10.13 8.19 6.11
C ALA A 25 9.67 7.00 5.27
N SER A 26 8.82 7.25 4.28
CA SER A 26 8.30 6.22 3.38
C SER A 26 9.42 5.59 2.54
N ARG A 27 10.35 6.38 2.03
CA ARG A 27 11.50 5.86 1.28
C ARG A 27 12.36 4.94 2.14
N ARG A 28 12.57 5.28 3.42
CA ARG A 28 13.34 4.43 4.34
C ARG A 28 12.62 3.12 4.62
N ILE A 29 11.33 3.18 4.90
CA ILE A 29 10.51 1.98 5.19
C ILE A 29 10.52 1.03 4.00
N PHE A 30 10.18 1.52 2.82
CA PHE A 30 10.10 0.69 1.63
C PHE A 30 11.47 0.31 1.08
N GLY A 31 12.49 1.12 1.34
CA GLY A 31 13.87 0.74 1.05
C GLY A 31 14.30 -0.48 1.85
N ARG A 32 13.91 -0.57 3.12
CA ARG A 32 14.16 -1.75 3.95
C ARG A 32 13.33 -2.94 3.50
N ALA A 33 12.04 -2.72 3.22
CA ALA A 33 11.16 -3.78 2.74
C ALA A 33 11.68 -4.40 1.45
N GLY A 34 12.15 -3.58 0.52
CA GLY A 34 12.71 -4.04 -0.76
C GLY A 34 14.00 -4.84 -0.63
N ARG A 35 14.67 -4.76 0.52
CA ARG A 35 15.89 -5.55 0.80
C ARG A 35 15.62 -6.85 1.52
N LEU A 36 14.39 -7.11 1.94
CA LEU A 36 14.04 -8.38 2.57
C LEU A 36 14.17 -9.54 1.57
N GLU A 37 14.64 -10.67 2.08
CA GLU A 37 14.76 -11.88 1.27
C GLU A 37 13.41 -12.30 0.68
N ALA A 38 12.33 -12.19 1.49
CA ALA A 38 10.98 -12.50 1.04
C ALA A 38 10.56 -11.66 -0.16
N PHE A 39 10.93 -10.37 -0.17
CA PHE A 39 10.65 -9.49 -1.30
C PHE A 39 11.46 -9.92 -2.54
N GLY A 40 12.74 -10.20 -2.36
CA GLY A 40 13.60 -10.63 -3.47
C GLY A 40 13.12 -11.92 -4.13
N ALA A 41 12.60 -12.85 -3.33
CA ALA A 41 12.10 -14.14 -3.82
C ALA A 41 10.71 -14.04 -4.43
N ALA A 42 9.91 -13.03 -4.07
CA ALA A 42 8.54 -12.89 -4.55
C ALA A 42 8.51 -12.41 -6.00
N ARG A 43 7.62 -13.00 -6.80
CA ARG A 43 7.35 -12.56 -8.18
C ARG A 43 6.19 -11.59 -8.22
N THR A 44 5.14 -11.86 -7.44
CA THR A 44 3.93 -11.05 -7.34
C THR A 44 3.79 -10.56 -5.91
N VAL A 45 3.71 -9.25 -5.75
CA VAL A 45 3.62 -8.58 -4.45
C VAL A 45 2.35 -7.74 -4.38
N GLY A 46 1.55 -7.99 -3.35
CA GLY A 46 0.39 -7.16 -3.04
C GLY A 46 0.81 -5.97 -2.18
N VAL A 47 0.43 -4.77 -2.57
CA VAL A 47 0.79 -3.53 -1.87
C VAL A 47 -0.45 -2.66 -1.74
N PHE A 48 -0.60 -2.01 -0.58
CA PHE A 48 -1.72 -1.10 -0.35
C PHE A 48 -1.53 0.25 -1.05
N CYS A 49 -2.65 0.96 -1.29
CA CYS A 49 -2.63 2.37 -1.67
C CYS A 49 -2.86 3.18 -0.39
N SER A 50 -1.95 4.08 -0.09
CA SER A 50 -1.85 4.68 1.23
C SER A 50 -2.91 5.73 1.56
N LEU A 51 -3.37 5.72 2.83
CA LEU A 51 -4.06 6.85 3.45
C LEU A 51 -3.04 7.92 3.86
N PRO A 52 -3.50 9.17 4.14
CA PRO A 52 -2.58 10.24 4.54
C PRO A 52 -1.78 9.99 5.82
N ASP A 53 -2.27 9.12 6.71
CA ASP A 53 -1.60 8.79 7.97
C ASP A 53 -0.75 7.51 7.88
N GLU A 54 -0.61 6.96 6.68
CA GLU A 54 0.19 5.78 6.41
C GLU A 54 1.45 6.14 5.62
N PRO A 55 2.47 5.27 5.62
CA PRO A 55 3.61 5.47 4.71
C PRO A 55 3.15 5.61 3.27
N ASP A 56 3.66 6.60 2.57
CA ASP A 56 3.25 6.90 1.20
C ASP A 56 3.75 5.83 0.23
N THR A 57 2.82 5.20 -0.49
CA THR A 57 3.14 4.11 -1.42
C THR A 57 3.26 4.53 -2.88
N ALA A 58 2.89 5.75 -3.24
CA ALA A 58 2.80 6.16 -4.64
C ALA A 58 4.13 5.99 -5.39
N GLU A 59 5.23 6.49 -4.84
CA GLU A 59 6.56 6.38 -5.44
C GLU A 59 7.04 4.93 -5.48
N THR A 60 6.78 4.20 -4.40
CA THR A 60 7.18 2.79 -4.28
C THR A 60 6.44 1.91 -5.29
N LEU A 61 5.14 2.13 -5.47
CA LEU A 61 4.34 1.40 -6.46
C LEU A 61 4.92 1.59 -7.86
N ALA A 62 5.25 2.82 -8.22
CA ALA A 62 5.85 3.12 -9.53
C ALA A 62 7.20 2.42 -9.69
N ARG A 63 8.03 2.44 -8.65
CA ARG A 63 9.37 1.86 -8.69
C ARG A 63 9.33 0.33 -8.74
N TRP A 64 8.53 -0.28 -7.87
CA TRP A 64 8.45 -1.74 -7.77
C TRP A 64 7.77 -2.37 -8.97
N SER A 65 6.78 -1.68 -9.57
CA SER A 65 6.09 -2.20 -10.75
C SER A 65 6.99 -2.32 -11.97
N ALA A 66 8.13 -1.63 -11.97
CA ALA A 66 9.11 -1.76 -13.04
C ALA A 66 9.94 -3.06 -12.95
N VAL A 67 9.99 -3.71 -11.79
CA VAL A 67 10.83 -4.89 -11.55
C VAL A 67 10.06 -6.13 -11.13
N LYS A 68 8.80 -5.97 -10.68
CA LYS A 68 7.96 -7.06 -10.21
C LYS A 68 6.52 -6.84 -10.65
N ARG A 69 5.75 -7.93 -10.63
CA ARG A 69 4.29 -7.82 -10.77
C ARG A 69 3.72 -7.29 -9.47
N ILE A 70 3.12 -6.11 -9.49
CA ILE A 70 2.52 -5.46 -8.34
C ILE A 70 1.00 -5.49 -8.48
N VAL A 71 0.31 -5.90 -7.42
CA VAL A 71 -1.14 -5.91 -7.36
C VAL A 71 -1.60 -5.06 -6.18
N VAL A 72 -2.71 -4.36 -6.35
CA VAL A 72 -3.25 -3.43 -5.35
C VAL A 72 -4.71 -3.77 -5.06
N PRO A 73 -5.20 -3.49 -3.84
CA PRO A 73 -6.55 -3.89 -3.45
C PRO A 73 -7.62 -2.98 -4.03
N ARG A 74 -8.76 -3.60 -4.35
CA ARG A 74 -10.01 -2.92 -4.68
C ARG A 74 -11.09 -3.46 -3.76
N VAL A 75 -11.84 -2.56 -3.10
CA VAL A 75 -12.93 -2.95 -2.21
C VAL A 75 -14.21 -3.10 -3.04
N GLU A 76 -14.84 -4.28 -2.96
CA GLU A 76 -16.09 -4.59 -3.61
C GLU A 76 -17.09 -5.08 -2.56
N GLY A 77 -17.87 -4.16 -1.98
CA GLY A 77 -18.77 -4.50 -0.87
C GLY A 77 -18.00 -5.02 0.34
N ASP A 78 -18.25 -6.26 0.74
CA ASP A 78 -17.57 -6.91 1.87
C ASP A 78 -16.30 -7.65 1.46
N VAL A 79 -15.98 -7.63 0.17
CA VAL A 79 -14.85 -8.39 -0.39
C VAL A 79 -13.79 -7.45 -0.89
N MET A 80 -12.53 -7.82 -0.71
CA MET A 80 -11.38 -7.11 -1.27
C MET A 80 -10.74 -8.00 -2.34
N ARG A 81 -10.53 -7.43 -3.52
CA ARG A 81 -9.84 -8.11 -4.62
C ARG A 81 -8.53 -7.41 -4.92
N PHE A 82 -7.51 -8.17 -5.26
CA PHE A 82 -6.27 -7.60 -5.76
C PHE A 82 -6.34 -7.51 -7.29
N CYS A 83 -5.91 -6.38 -7.82
CA CYS A 83 -5.88 -6.12 -9.25
C CYS A 83 -4.50 -5.66 -9.68
N GLU A 84 -4.14 -5.90 -10.94
CA GLU A 84 -2.87 -5.44 -11.49
C GLU A 84 -2.73 -3.93 -11.28
N TYR A 85 -1.56 -3.50 -10.78
CA TYR A 85 -1.26 -2.09 -10.65
C TYR A 85 -0.99 -1.47 -12.02
N ASP A 86 -1.81 -0.48 -12.36
CA ASP A 86 -1.64 0.34 -13.56
C ASP A 86 -2.13 1.74 -13.20
N PRO A 87 -1.23 2.74 -13.19
CA PRO A 87 -1.63 4.12 -12.84
C PRO A 87 -2.79 4.66 -13.68
N GLN A 88 -2.91 4.21 -14.92
CA GLN A 88 -3.96 4.68 -15.83
C GLN A 88 -5.33 4.13 -15.46
N THR A 89 -5.41 3.02 -14.72
CA THR A 89 -6.67 2.42 -14.31
C THR A 89 -7.11 2.83 -12.91
N LEU A 90 -6.28 3.60 -12.18
CA LEU A 90 -6.62 4.01 -10.82
C LEU A 90 -7.75 5.04 -10.82
N ARG A 91 -8.68 4.89 -9.87
CA ARG A 91 -9.82 5.78 -9.68
C ARG A 91 -9.96 6.10 -8.19
N PRO A 92 -10.59 7.23 -7.82
CA PRO A 92 -10.92 7.49 -6.42
C PRO A 92 -11.85 6.41 -5.88
N GLY A 93 -11.47 5.82 -4.76
CA GLY A 93 -12.25 4.78 -4.10
C GLY A 93 -12.73 5.21 -2.72
N ALA A 94 -13.05 4.23 -1.88
CA ALA A 94 -13.49 4.45 -0.51
C ALA A 94 -12.43 5.26 0.26
N PHE A 95 -12.87 6.19 1.09
CA PHE A 95 -12.01 7.05 1.93
C PHE A 95 -11.02 7.92 1.15
N GLY A 96 -11.27 8.17 -0.13
CA GLY A 96 -10.37 8.93 -0.99
C GLY A 96 -9.10 8.19 -1.39
N ILE A 97 -9.01 6.91 -1.11
CA ILE A 97 -7.87 6.08 -1.50
C ILE A 97 -7.99 5.76 -2.99
N ALA A 98 -6.88 5.90 -3.73
CA ALA A 98 -6.86 5.44 -5.11
C ALA A 98 -7.02 3.92 -5.14
N GLU A 99 -7.87 3.42 -6.03
CA GLU A 99 -8.00 1.97 -6.22
C GLU A 99 -8.17 1.63 -7.70
N PRO A 100 -7.89 0.36 -8.07
CA PRO A 100 -8.07 -0.08 -9.47
C PRO A 100 -9.51 0.09 -9.93
N GLY A 101 -9.69 0.66 -11.12
CA GLY A 101 -11.00 0.82 -11.73
C GLY A 101 -11.56 -0.49 -12.27
N PRO A 102 -12.80 -0.46 -12.79
CA PRO A 102 -13.46 -1.67 -13.29
C PRO A 102 -12.71 -2.38 -14.43
N GLU A 103 -11.92 -1.63 -15.17
CA GLU A 103 -11.13 -2.15 -16.30
C GLU A 103 -9.84 -2.87 -15.87
N ALA A 104 -9.43 -2.74 -14.61
CA ALA A 104 -8.22 -3.38 -14.12
C ALA A 104 -8.39 -4.90 -14.04
N GLN A 105 -7.35 -5.62 -14.43
CA GLN A 105 -7.37 -7.09 -14.37
C GLN A 105 -7.22 -7.56 -12.93
N THR A 106 -8.09 -8.49 -12.52
CA THR A 106 -8.00 -9.10 -11.20
C THR A 106 -6.89 -10.13 -11.14
N CYS A 107 -6.32 -10.31 -9.95
CA CYS A 107 -5.28 -11.31 -9.69
C CYS A 107 -5.86 -12.38 -8.76
N ASP A 108 -5.61 -13.64 -9.09
CA ASP A 108 -5.97 -14.75 -8.20
C ASP A 108 -5.10 -14.65 -6.94
N PRO A 109 -5.70 -14.66 -5.73
CA PRO A 109 -4.92 -14.59 -4.49
C PRO A 109 -3.84 -15.65 -4.37
N SER A 110 -4.02 -16.83 -4.97
CA SER A 110 -3.03 -17.90 -4.96
C SER A 110 -1.74 -17.56 -5.70
N GLU A 111 -1.76 -16.54 -6.56
CA GLU A 111 -0.60 -16.08 -7.30
C GLU A 111 0.24 -15.06 -6.54
N ILE A 112 -0.27 -14.55 -5.40
CA ILE A 112 0.42 -13.53 -4.62
C ILE A 112 1.41 -14.19 -3.67
N ASP A 113 2.70 -13.83 -3.80
CA ASP A 113 3.78 -14.41 -3.02
C ASP A 113 4.05 -13.67 -1.72
N LEU A 114 3.75 -12.38 -1.68
CA LEU A 114 4.01 -11.51 -0.53
C LEU A 114 2.98 -10.38 -0.51
N VAL A 115 2.48 -10.03 0.66
CA VAL A 115 1.58 -8.89 0.85
C VAL A 115 2.19 -7.92 1.84
N ILE A 116 2.24 -6.65 1.47
CA ILE A 116 2.65 -5.56 2.36
C ILE A 116 1.38 -4.95 2.94
N VAL A 117 1.25 -5.03 4.26
CA VAL A 117 0.04 -4.62 4.99
C VAL A 117 0.33 -3.34 5.78
N PRO A 118 -0.55 -2.33 5.70
CA PRO A 118 -0.35 -1.10 6.46
C PRO A 118 -0.69 -1.27 7.93
N GLY A 119 -0.05 -0.46 8.78
CA GLY A 119 -0.38 -0.38 10.20
C GLY A 119 0.09 0.95 10.75
N THR A 120 -0.68 1.49 11.70
CA THR A 120 -0.35 2.75 12.36
C THR A 120 0.35 2.54 13.70
N ALA A 121 0.13 1.39 14.33
CA ALA A 121 0.77 1.00 15.59
C ALA A 121 0.70 -0.52 15.75
N PHE A 122 1.77 -1.08 16.27
CA PHE A 122 1.89 -2.51 16.49
C PHE A 122 2.20 -2.81 17.95
#